data_2c1b9f6ccadf3b02d0a62021a463845b
#
_entry.id   2c1b9f6ccadf3b02d0a62021a463845b
#
_cell.length_a   1.000
_cell.length_b   1.000
_cell.length_c   1.000
_cell.angle_alpha   90.00
_cell.angle_beta   90.00
_cell.angle_gamma   90.00
#
_symmetry.space_group_name_H-M   'P 1'
#
loop_
_entity.id
_entity.type
_entity.pdbx_description
1 polymer ?
#
loop_
_entity_poly.entity_id
_entity_poly.type
_entity_poly.pdbx_seq_one_letter_code
_entity_poly.pdbx_strand_id
1 'polypeptide(L)'
;AAKNAPIYRTCYTDILRVAFTYKFKRGKLADLVSLLSGRDFETREFKIEIEERSFNQLHEAVLQAVNQTNYERYLMIVRSAGIVKKSLIRSQNVLNFGYALFLALRERKVDSNQIEKIVRKWLALSILTGRYSSGSPESAFDYDIKRFFAYDDPMQYLNITEAGELSEAYWKVNLVQRLNTSVASSPYFNMFLVAQVKAHDKGFLSMEIDIESMLENRGDIHHLFPKNYLIKNGIVQAQYNQIANYAFIQQEINIKIKDSSPAHYMTEVIGQCNTKKPVYGGIIEQDRLAENLKQNCIPDGFESMEIGDYQDFLQRRRELMAEKIHQY
;
A
#
# COMPACT_ATOMS: atom_id res chain seq x y z
N ALA A 1 1.12 23.63 -6.34
CA ALA A 1 1.32 22.68 -7.46
C ALA A 1 1.45 21.21 -7.01
N ALA A 2 1.68 20.91 -5.72
CA ALA A 2 1.86 19.53 -5.23
C ALA A 2 0.53 18.82 -4.85
N LYS A 3 -0.58 19.53 -4.70
CA LYS A 3 -1.86 18.99 -4.20
C LYS A 3 -2.60 18.04 -5.16
N ASN A 4 -2.22 17.99 -6.45
CA ASN A 4 -2.93 17.21 -7.48
C ASN A 4 -2.01 16.32 -8.33
N ALA A 5 -0.88 15.86 -7.79
CA ALA A 5 -0.09 14.87 -8.53
C ALA A 5 -0.91 13.56 -8.64
N PRO A 6 -1.19 13.06 -9.86
CA PRO A 6 -2.01 11.86 -10.02
C PRO A 6 -1.31 10.66 -9.37
N ILE A 7 -2.09 9.82 -8.66
CA ILE A 7 -1.60 8.58 -8.03
C ILE A 7 -0.96 7.67 -9.08
N TYR A 8 -1.57 7.61 -10.24
CA TYR A 8 -1.13 6.83 -11.37
C TYR A 8 -0.96 7.73 -12.59
N ARG A 9 0.28 7.96 -12.99
CA ARG A 9 0.63 8.70 -14.20
C ARG A 9 1.25 7.75 -15.20
N THR A 10 0.57 7.52 -16.30
CA THR A 10 1.02 6.64 -17.37
C THR A 10 1.92 7.37 -18.36
N CYS A 11 2.98 6.71 -18.83
CA CYS A 11 3.70 7.06 -20.02
C CYS A 11 3.27 6.16 -21.20
N TYR A 12 3.79 6.42 -22.38
CA TYR A 12 3.47 5.62 -23.58
C TYR A 12 3.73 4.12 -23.38
N THR A 13 4.87 3.76 -22.80
CA THR A 13 5.23 2.37 -22.56
C THR A 13 4.32 1.68 -21.52
N ASP A 14 3.81 2.42 -20.55
CA ASP A 14 2.82 1.91 -19.59
C ASP A 14 1.50 1.57 -20.28
N ILE A 15 1.01 2.49 -21.12
CA ILE A 15 -0.24 2.32 -21.88
C ILE A 15 -0.11 1.11 -22.82
N LEU A 16 1.00 1.01 -23.55
CA LEU A 16 1.25 -0.12 -24.45
C LEU A 16 1.28 -1.45 -23.69
N ARG A 17 1.96 -1.49 -22.53
CA ARG A 17 2.02 -2.66 -21.66
C ARG A 17 0.62 -3.05 -21.14
N VAL A 18 -0.14 -2.09 -20.66
CA VAL A 18 -1.53 -2.30 -20.20
C VAL A 18 -2.39 -2.85 -21.32
N ALA A 19 -2.39 -2.18 -22.48
CA ALA A 19 -3.20 -2.55 -23.64
C ALA A 19 -2.87 -3.97 -24.12
N PHE A 20 -1.57 -4.27 -24.26
CA PHE A 20 -1.12 -5.58 -24.67
C PHE A 20 -1.51 -6.67 -23.64
N THR A 21 -1.22 -6.43 -22.35
CA THR A 21 -1.49 -7.42 -21.30
C THR A 21 -2.97 -7.77 -21.23
N TYR A 22 -3.85 -6.74 -21.23
CA TYR A 22 -5.27 -7.01 -21.06
C TYR A 22 -5.91 -7.65 -22.31
N LYS A 23 -5.51 -7.24 -23.53
CA LYS A 23 -6.16 -7.71 -24.77
C LYS A 23 -5.67 -9.09 -25.17
N PHE A 24 -4.34 -9.29 -25.17
CA PHE A 24 -3.74 -10.53 -25.66
C PHE A 24 -3.51 -11.56 -24.55
N LYS A 25 -3.78 -11.22 -23.28
CA LYS A 25 -3.51 -12.10 -22.11
C LYS A 25 -2.06 -12.57 -22.06
N ARG A 26 -1.12 -11.66 -22.40
CA ARG A 26 0.32 -11.88 -22.44
C ARG A 26 1.05 -10.71 -21.78
N GLY A 27 2.17 -10.99 -21.13
CA GLY A 27 2.94 -9.98 -20.40
C GLY A 27 4.28 -9.60 -21.04
N LYS A 28 4.80 -10.44 -21.96
CA LYS A 28 6.12 -10.23 -22.57
C LYS A 28 6.01 -9.37 -23.82
N LEU A 29 6.62 -8.19 -23.82
CA LEU A 29 6.57 -7.27 -24.98
C LEU A 29 7.21 -7.87 -26.24
N ALA A 30 8.16 -8.81 -26.11
CA ALA A 30 8.68 -9.55 -27.25
C ALA A 30 7.59 -10.34 -28.00
N ASP A 31 6.57 -10.83 -27.28
CA ASP A 31 5.41 -11.49 -27.89
C ASP A 31 4.56 -10.49 -28.72
N LEU A 32 4.48 -9.22 -28.28
CA LEU A 32 3.80 -8.17 -29.04
C LEU A 32 4.49 -7.94 -30.39
N VAL A 33 5.81 -7.83 -30.39
CA VAL A 33 6.57 -7.66 -31.62
C VAL A 33 6.34 -8.83 -32.58
N SER A 34 6.34 -10.07 -32.06
CA SER A 34 6.07 -11.27 -32.84
C SER A 34 4.67 -11.25 -33.47
N LEU A 35 3.63 -10.88 -32.69
CA LEU A 35 2.25 -10.76 -33.19
C LEU A 35 2.09 -9.71 -34.26
N LEU A 36 2.70 -8.54 -34.08
CA LEU A 36 2.65 -7.44 -35.03
C LEU A 36 3.49 -7.71 -36.29
N SER A 37 4.39 -8.69 -36.25
CA SER A 37 5.09 -9.22 -37.43
C SER A 37 4.32 -10.35 -38.11
N GLY A 38 3.09 -10.66 -37.69
CA GLY A 38 2.27 -11.72 -38.27
C GLY A 38 2.62 -13.15 -37.83
N ARG A 39 3.46 -13.31 -36.77
CA ARG A 39 3.87 -14.64 -36.34
C ARG A 39 2.75 -15.37 -35.60
N ASP A 40 2.45 -16.57 -36.08
CA ASP A 40 1.61 -17.54 -35.36
C ASP A 40 2.41 -18.20 -34.24
N PHE A 41 1.85 -18.24 -33.01
CA PHE A 41 2.54 -18.86 -31.88
C PHE A 41 2.47 -20.38 -31.84
N GLU A 42 1.51 -20.99 -32.51
CA GLU A 42 1.34 -22.44 -32.58
C GLU A 42 2.18 -23.02 -33.71
N THR A 43 1.97 -22.50 -34.94
CA THR A 43 2.66 -22.97 -36.13
C THR A 43 4.04 -22.35 -36.34
N ARG A 44 4.32 -21.20 -35.68
CA ARG A 44 5.53 -20.36 -35.85
C ARG A 44 5.69 -19.78 -37.25
N GLU A 45 4.69 -19.89 -38.10
CA GLU A 45 4.67 -19.31 -39.45
C GLU A 45 4.26 -17.84 -39.42
N PHE A 46 4.56 -17.10 -40.49
CA PHE A 46 4.17 -15.69 -40.65
C PHE A 46 2.97 -15.61 -41.59
N LYS A 47 1.90 -14.91 -41.12
CA LYS A 47 0.64 -14.74 -41.87
C LYS A 47 0.18 -13.28 -41.77
N ILE A 48 -0.13 -12.67 -42.92
CA ILE A 48 -0.59 -11.27 -43.02
C ILE A 48 -1.90 -11.08 -42.22
N GLU A 49 -2.79 -12.05 -42.23
CA GLU A 49 -4.05 -11.97 -41.49
C GLU A 49 -3.84 -11.88 -39.96
N ILE A 50 -2.75 -12.46 -39.45
CA ILE A 50 -2.36 -12.34 -38.02
C ILE A 50 -1.85 -10.93 -37.74
N GLU A 51 -1.02 -10.39 -38.63
CA GLU A 51 -0.51 -9.03 -38.53
C GLU A 51 -1.65 -8.01 -38.47
N GLU A 52 -2.54 -7.99 -39.49
CA GLU A 52 -3.67 -7.04 -39.57
C GLU A 52 -4.61 -7.17 -38.37
N ARG A 53 -4.96 -8.40 -37.99
CA ARG A 53 -5.80 -8.66 -36.82
C ARG A 53 -5.15 -8.17 -35.53
N SER A 54 -3.86 -8.40 -35.36
CA SER A 54 -3.11 -7.99 -34.16
C SER A 54 -2.99 -6.47 -34.08
N PHE A 55 -2.76 -5.77 -35.17
CA PHE A 55 -2.79 -4.30 -35.20
C PHE A 55 -4.16 -3.74 -34.83
N ASN A 56 -5.24 -4.27 -35.39
CA ASN A 56 -6.60 -3.84 -35.06
C ASN A 56 -6.93 -4.09 -33.59
N GLN A 57 -6.57 -5.25 -33.05
CA GLN A 57 -6.80 -5.58 -31.64
C GLN A 57 -5.97 -4.68 -30.71
N LEU A 58 -4.71 -4.39 -31.06
CA LEU A 58 -3.87 -3.48 -30.28
C LEU A 58 -4.41 -2.03 -30.33
N HIS A 59 -4.87 -1.56 -31.50
CA HIS A 59 -5.47 -0.25 -31.63
C HIS A 59 -6.72 -0.11 -30.72
N GLU A 60 -7.65 -1.06 -30.77
CA GLU A 60 -8.80 -1.08 -29.89
C GLU A 60 -8.38 -1.09 -28.42
N ALA A 61 -7.36 -1.89 -28.08
CA ALA A 61 -6.85 -2.01 -26.70
C ALA A 61 -6.26 -0.69 -26.19
N VAL A 62 -5.50 0.01 -27.02
CA VAL A 62 -4.95 1.32 -26.68
C VAL A 62 -6.08 2.33 -26.46
N LEU A 63 -7.11 2.36 -27.31
CA LEU A 63 -8.28 3.24 -27.14
C LEU A 63 -8.98 2.97 -25.80
N GLN A 64 -9.11 1.70 -25.39
CA GLN A 64 -9.69 1.37 -24.09
C GLN A 64 -8.77 1.79 -22.93
N ALA A 65 -7.45 1.63 -23.05
CA ALA A 65 -6.50 2.00 -22.02
C ALA A 65 -6.36 3.53 -21.83
N VAL A 66 -6.56 4.33 -22.89
CA VAL A 66 -6.57 5.80 -22.79
C VAL A 66 -7.96 6.38 -22.54
N ASN A 67 -8.99 5.54 -22.49
CA ASN A 67 -10.36 6.01 -22.23
C ASN A 67 -10.47 6.60 -20.84
N GLN A 68 -10.88 7.87 -20.76
CA GLN A 68 -10.96 8.62 -19.51
C GLN A 68 -11.84 7.94 -18.46
N THR A 69 -13.01 7.43 -18.85
CA THR A 69 -13.92 6.77 -17.92
C THR A 69 -13.31 5.49 -17.34
N ASN A 70 -12.59 4.70 -18.15
CA ASN A 70 -11.90 3.51 -17.67
C ASN A 70 -10.79 3.87 -16.69
N TYR A 71 -10.00 4.86 -17.03
CA TYR A 71 -8.90 5.35 -16.19
C TYR A 71 -9.42 5.89 -14.85
N GLU A 72 -10.45 6.74 -14.85
CA GLU A 72 -11.04 7.29 -13.65
C GLU A 72 -11.66 6.21 -12.75
N ARG A 73 -12.39 5.26 -13.31
CA ARG A 73 -12.95 4.11 -12.56
C ARG A 73 -11.85 3.27 -11.92
N TYR A 74 -10.77 3.00 -12.62
CA TYR A 74 -9.63 2.31 -12.04
C TYR A 74 -8.99 3.12 -10.89
N LEU A 75 -8.80 4.43 -11.07
CA LEU A 75 -8.31 5.30 -10.00
C LEU A 75 -9.22 5.32 -8.77
N MET A 76 -10.53 5.24 -8.95
CA MET A 76 -11.47 5.11 -7.83
C MET A 76 -11.23 3.81 -7.06
N ILE A 77 -10.96 2.70 -7.75
CA ILE A 77 -10.61 1.42 -7.11
C ILE A 77 -9.28 1.54 -6.34
N VAL A 78 -8.26 2.17 -6.93
CA VAL A 78 -6.97 2.40 -6.26
C VAL A 78 -7.14 3.24 -5.00
N ARG A 79 -7.94 4.30 -5.06
CA ARG A 79 -8.26 5.14 -3.89
C ARG A 79 -9.07 4.38 -2.85
N SER A 80 -10.07 3.60 -3.26
CA SER A 80 -10.88 2.79 -2.35
C SER A 80 -10.08 1.70 -1.63
N ALA A 81 -8.90 1.36 -2.16
CA ALA A 81 -7.90 0.54 -1.47
C ALA A 81 -7.05 1.31 -0.44
N GLY A 82 -7.30 2.60 -0.21
CA GLY A 82 -6.50 3.43 0.70
C GLY A 82 -5.20 3.98 0.09
N ILE A 83 -4.98 3.77 -1.21
CA ILE A 83 -3.79 4.26 -1.91
C ILE A 83 -4.09 5.67 -2.42
N VAL A 84 -3.93 6.67 -1.57
CA VAL A 84 -4.30 8.06 -1.83
C VAL A 84 -3.17 8.90 -2.41
N LYS A 85 -1.93 8.42 -2.36
CA LYS A 85 -0.74 9.14 -2.81
C LYS A 85 0.24 8.20 -3.55
N LYS A 86 0.87 8.71 -4.61
CA LYS A 86 1.86 7.95 -5.39
C LYS A 86 3.01 7.37 -4.56
N SER A 87 3.43 8.08 -3.51
CA SER A 87 4.52 7.61 -2.64
C SER A 87 4.22 6.33 -1.88
N LEU A 88 2.94 5.94 -1.74
CA LEU A 88 2.53 4.68 -1.10
C LEU A 88 2.77 3.46 -2.00
N ILE A 89 2.99 3.65 -3.30
CA ILE A 89 3.33 2.57 -4.23
C ILE A 89 4.69 2.84 -4.89
N ARG A 90 5.68 1.99 -4.63
CA ARG A 90 7.02 2.09 -5.24
C ARG A 90 7.03 1.66 -6.71
N SER A 91 6.35 0.57 -7.01
CA SER A 91 6.38 -0.04 -8.34
C SER A 91 5.22 0.44 -9.20
N GLN A 92 5.53 1.12 -10.31
CA GLN A 92 4.57 1.48 -11.34
C GLN A 92 3.92 0.23 -11.96
N ASN A 93 4.66 -0.89 -12.03
CA ASN A 93 4.16 -2.14 -12.59
C ASN A 93 2.99 -2.74 -11.79
N VAL A 94 2.92 -2.51 -10.47
CA VAL A 94 1.75 -2.92 -9.67
C VAL A 94 0.49 -2.23 -10.19
N LEU A 95 0.57 -0.91 -10.47
CA LEU A 95 -0.56 -0.15 -11.02
C LEU A 95 -0.86 -0.54 -12.47
N ASN A 96 0.19 -0.77 -13.28
CA ASN A 96 0.02 -1.19 -14.69
C ASN A 96 -0.70 -2.54 -14.78
N PHE A 97 -0.29 -3.53 -13.97
CA PHE A 97 -0.97 -4.82 -13.96
C PHE A 97 -2.39 -4.70 -13.42
N GLY A 98 -2.60 -3.98 -12.33
CA GLY A 98 -3.94 -3.74 -11.77
C GLY A 98 -4.89 -3.12 -12.82
N TYR A 99 -4.39 -2.17 -13.63
CA TYR A 99 -5.19 -1.56 -14.69
C TYR A 99 -5.48 -2.54 -15.84
N ALA A 100 -4.49 -3.32 -16.25
CA ALA A 100 -4.68 -4.37 -17.25
C ALA A 100 -5.71 -5.42 -16.78
N LEU A 101 -5.62 -5.85 -15.53
CA LEU A 101 -6.57 -6.77 -14.92
C LEU A 101 -7.98 -6.19 -14.87
N PHE A 102 -8.12 -4.92 -14.45
CA PHE A 102 -9.40 -4.20 -14.45
C PHE A 102 -10.06 -4.19 -15.83
N LEU A 103 -9.32 -3.81 -16.88
CA LEU A 103 -9.83 -3.79 -18.26
C LEU A 103 -10.21 -5.19 -18.74
N ALA A 104 -9.37 -6.19 -18.44
CA ALA A 104 -9.60 -7.56 -18.85
C ALA A 104 -10.86 -8.18 -18.19
N LEU A 105 -11.07 -7.91 -16.90
CA LEU A 105 -12.26 -8.36 -16.18
C LEU A 105 -13.54 -7.66 -16.69
N ARG A 106 -13.45 -6.37 -17.03
CA ARG A 106 -14.56 -5.64 -17.67
C ARG A 106 -14.93 -6.20 -19.03
N GLU A 107 -13.94 -6.50 -19.87
CA GLU A 107 -14.16 -7.14 -21.19
C GLU A 107 -14.88 -8.48 -21.03
N ARG A 108 -14.54 -9.25 -19.97
CA ARG A 108 -15.21 -10.50 -19.60
C ARG A 108 -16.60 -10.31 -18.98
N LYS A 109 -17.04 -9.06 -18.77
CA LYS A 109 -18.33 -8.70 -18.15
C LYS A 109 -18.49 -9.23 -16.71
N VAL A 110 -17.40 -9.30 -15.96
CA VAL A 110 -17.42 -9.60 -14.53
C VAL A 110 -18.17 -8.48 -13.79
N ASP A 111 -18.89 -8.82 -12.72
CA ASP A 111 -19.61 -7.84 -11.90
C ASP A 111 -18.69 -6.76 -11.34
N SER A 112 -19.15 -5.52 -11.30
CA SER A 112 -18.33 -4.37 -10.92
C SER A 112 -17.80 -4.46 -9.47
N ASN A 113 -18.59 -4.98 -8.53
CA ASN A 113 -18.17 -5.14 -7.13
C ASN A 113 -17.11 -6.24 -7.02
N GLN A 114 -17.27 -7.30 -7.83
CA GLN A 114 -16.28 -8.38 -7.90
C GLN A 114 -14.95 -7.87 -8.50
N ILE A 115 -15.03 -7.08 -9.58
CA ILE A 115 -13.83 -6.42 -10.15
C ILE A 115 -13.12 -5.57 -9.12
N GLU A 116 -13.85 -4.71 -8.40
CA GLU A 116 -13.28 -3.86 -7.36
C GLU A 116 -12.58 -4.69 -6.29
N LYS A 117 -13.24 -5.75 -5.78
CA LYS A 117 -12.68 -6.64 -4.77
C LYS A 117 -11.41 -7.33 -5.25
N ILE A 118 -11.41 -7.88 -6.47
CA ILE A 118 -10.26 -8.57 -7.06
C ILE A 118 -9.08 -7.61 -7.21
N VAL A 119 -9.31 -6.45 -7.84
CA VAL A 119 -8.24 -5.50 -8.13
C VAL A 119 -7.65 -4.94 -6.84
N ARG A 120 -8.46 -4.56 -5.85
CA ARG A 120 -7.96 -4.08 -4.54
C ARG A 120 -7.08 -5.12 -3.85
N LYS A 121 -7.58 -6.33 -3.70
CA LYS A 121 -6.83 -7.42 -3.06
C LYS A 121 -5.54 -7.74 -3.82
N TRP A 122 -5.59 -7.74 -5.15
CA TRP A 122 -4.41 -7.99 -5.97
C TRP A 122 -3.35 -6.89 -5.86
N LEU A 123 -3.75 -5.62 -5.74
CA LEU A 123 -2.82 -4.52 -5.46
C LEU A 123 -2.10 -4.72 -4.12
N ALA A 124 -2.84 -5.02 -3.05
CA ALA A 124 -2.27 -5.26 -1.72
C ALA A 124 -1.31 -6.47 -1.73
N LEU A 125 -1.75 -7.60 -2.26
CA LEU A 125 -0.93 -8.80 -2.41
C LEU A 125 0.35 -8.50 -3.20
N SER A 126 0.25 -7.79 -4.32
CA SER A 126 1.41 -7.45 -5.16
C SER A 126 2.42 -6.56 -4.44
N ILE A 127 1.98 -5.66 -3.56
CA ILE A 127 2.84 -4.81 -2.74
C ILE A 127 3.53 -5.65 -1.66
N LEU A 128 2.76 -6.47 -0.93
CA LEU A 128 3.26 -7.29 0.18
C LEU A 128 4.24 -8.36 -0.25
N THR A 129 4.05 -8.93 -1.43
CA THR A 129 4.93 -9.99 -1.98
C THR A 129 6.07 -9.45 -2.84
N GLY A 130 6.06 -8.14 -3.17
CA GLY A 130 7.02 -7.53 -4.09
C GLY A 130 6.85 -8.01 -5.54
N ARG A 131 5.67 -8.51 -5.90
CA ARG A 131 5.35 -9.22 -7.14
C ARG A 131 5.71 -8.33 -8.32
N TYR A 132 5.84 -7.68 -8.97
CA TYR A 132 6.23 -6.84 -10.11
C TYR A 132 7.38 -5.87 -9.79
N SER A 133 8.06 -6.06 -8.66
CA SER A 133 9.13 -5.16 -8.21
C SER A 133 10.52 -5.81 -8.26
N SER A 134 10.58 -7.13 -8.42
CA SER A 134 11.80 -7.93 -8.49
C SER A 134 11.76 -8.90 -9.66
N GLY A 135 12.91 -9.36 -10.12
CA GLY A 135 13.03 -10.29 -11.24
C GLY A 135 12.58 -9.71 -12.58
N SER A 136 11.82 -10.48 -13.35
CA SER A 136 11.24 -10.07 -14.64
C SER A 136 9.76 -9.72 -14.48
N PRO A 137 9.40 -8.44 -14.42
CA PRO A 137 7.99 -8.01 -14.34
C PRO A 137 7.14 -8.53 -15.49
N GLU A 138 7.70 -8.64 -16.70
CA GLU A 138 7.00 -9.15 -17.88
C GLU A 138 6.62 -10.62 -17.74
N SER A 139 7.52 -11.43 -17.19
CA SER A 139 7.23 -12.85 -16.93
C SER A 139 6.15 -13.02 -15.86
N ALA A 140 6.17 -12.18 -14.81
CA ALA A 140 5.13 -12.17 -13.79
C ALA A 140 3.77 -11.71 -14.37
N PHE A 141 3.75 -10.67 -15.20
CA PHE A 141 2.54 -10.25 -15.92
C PHE A 141 1.97 -11.36 -16.78
N ASP A 142 2.83 -12.03 -17.57
CA ASP A 142 2.45 -13.13 -18.46
C ASP A 142 1.84 -14.30 -17.67
N TYR A 143 2.48 -14.68 -16.58
CA TYR A 143 2.01 -15.74 -15.71
C TYR A 143 0.66 -15.41 -15.08
N ASP A 144 0.55 -14.24 -14.45
CA ASP A 144 -0.63 -13.87 -13.67
C ASP A 144 -1.85 -13.62 -14.55
N ILE A 145 -1.68 -12.92 -15.69
CA ILE A 145 -2.84 -12.65 -16.55
C ILE A 145 -3.40 -13.95 -17.14
N LYS A 146 -2.54 -14.89 -17.54
CA LYS A 146 -2.97 -16.20 -18.02
C LYS A 146 -3.70 -17.00 -16.94
N ARG A 147 -3.20 -16.95 -15.70
CA ARG A 147 -3.82 -17.67 -14.57
C ARG A 147 -5.18 -17.09 -14.20
N PHE A 148 -5.36 -15.75 -14.20
CA PHE A 148 -6.67 -15.15 -13.99
C PHE A 148 -7.71 -15.59 -15.01
N PHE A 149 -7.28 -15.91 -16.22
CA PHE A 149 -8.17 -16.31 -17.32
C PHE A 149 -8.21 -17.83 -17.57
N ALA A 150 -7.46 -18.60 -16.79
CA ALA A 150 -7.53 -20.06 -16.80
C ALA A 150 -8.70 -20.62 -15.96
N TYR A 151 -9.30 -19.78 -15.08
CA TYR A 151 -10.43 -20.14 -14.24
C TYR A 151 -11.70 -19.45 -14.71
N ASP A 152 -12.83 -20.11 -14.54
CA ASP A 152 -14.14 -19.51 -14.84
C ASP A 152 -14.46 -18.37 -13.88
N ASP A 153 -14.15 -18.53 -12.60
CA ASP A 153 -14.20 -17.46 -11.61
C ASP A 153 -12.79 -16.89 -11.35
N PRO A 154 -12.51 -15.63 -11.72
CA PRO A 154 -11.24 -14.99 -11.46
C PRO A 154 -10.88 -14.88 -9.97
N MET A 155 -11.89 -14.92 -9.08
CA MET A 155 -11.68 -14.91 -7.63
C MET A 155 -10.94 -16.17 -7.15
N GLN A 156 -11.11 -17.28 -7.85
CA GLN A 156 -10.45 -18.54 -7.49
C GLN A 156 -8.92 -18.43 -7.55
N TYR A 157 -8.38 -17.82 -8.61
CA TYR A 157 -6.92 -17.60 -8.71
C TYR A 157 -6.40 -16.66 -7.64
N LEU A 158 -7.13 -15.56 -7.36
CA LEU A 158 -6.79 -14.66 -6.27
C LEU A 158 -6.70 -15.40 -4.93
N ASN A 159 -7.73 -16.18 -4.57
CA ASN A 159 -7.78 -16.92 -3.30
C ASN A 159 -6.67 -17.95 -3.17
N ILE A 160 -6.36 -18.69 -4.24
CA ILE A 160 -5.26 -19.67 -4.27
C ILE A 160 -3.91 -18.95 -4.03
N THR A 161 -3.70 -17.81 -4.70
CA THR A 161 -2.45 -17.06 -4.57
C THR A 161 -2.32 -16.44 -3.18
N GLU A 162 -3.40 -15.85 -2.66
CA GLU A 162 -3.44 -15.29 -1.31
C GLU A 162 -3.09 -16.36 -0.26
N ALA A 163 -3.75 -17.52 -0.32
CA ALA A 163 -3.50 -18.62 0.62
C ALA A 163 -2.08 -19.18 0.52
N GLY A 164 -1.49 -19.21 -0.67
CA GLY A 164 -0.13 -19.71 -0.89
C GLY A 164 0.96 -18.75 -0.48
N GLU A 165 0.81 -17.45 -0.73
CA GLU A 165 1.85 -16.45 -0.50
C GLU A 165 1.71 -15.72 0.84
N LEU A 166 0.49 -15.54 1.35
CA LEU A 166 0.18 -14.84 2.60
C LEU A 166 -0.33 -15.82 3.66
N SER A 167 0.46 -16.85 3.93
CA SER A 167 0.16 -17.87 4.94
C SER A 167 0.18 -17.31 6.37
N GLU A 168 -0.32 -18.07 7.35
CA GLU A 168 -0.20 -17.74 8.78
C GLU A 168 1.25 -17.39 9.19
N ALA A 169 2.23 -18.15 8.69
CA ALA A 169 3.64 -17.88 8.94
C ALA A 169 4.11 -16.55 8.33
N TYR A 170 3.58 -16.19 7.17
CA TYR A 170 3.85 -14.89 6.58
C TYR A 170 3.40 -13.75 7.51
N TRP A 171 2.18 -13.81 8.01
CA TRP A 171 1.59 -12.76 8.85
C TRP A 171 2.28 -12.64 10.21
N LYS A 172 2.48 -13.78 10.90
CA LYS A 172 3.00 -13.82 12.27
C LYS A 172 4.51 -13.66 12.38
N VAL A 173 5.26 -14.02 11.34
CA VAL A 173 6.72 -14.03 11.39
C VAL A 173 7.33 -13.16 10.30
N ASN A 174 7.05 -13.47 9.03
CA ASN A 174 7.76 -12.83 7.92
C ASN A 174 7.47 -11.32 7.84
N LEU A 175 6.20 -10.92 7.96
CA LEU A 175 5.83 -9.51 7.89
C LEU A 175 6.38 -8.73 9.10
N VAL A 176 6.34 -9.29 10.30
CA VAL A 176 6.91 -8.68 11.50
C VAL A 176 8.42 -8.42 11.33
N GLN A 177 9.15 -9.38 10.76
CA GLN A 177 10.57 -9.21 10.43
C GLN A 177 10.81 -8.13 9.34
N ARG A 178 9.97 -8.09 8.31
CA ARG A 178 10.04 -7.08 7.25
C ARG A 178 9.72 -5.67 7.72
N LEU A 179 8.97 -5.53 8.81
CA LEU A 179 8.72 -4.25 9.50
C LEU A 179 9.91 -3.81 10.38
N ASN A 180 10.94 -4.66 10.56
CA ASN A 180 12.18 -4.31 11.25
C ASN A 180 13.14 -3.59 10.27
N THR A 181 12.86 -2.34 9.98
CA THR A 181 13.64 -1.54 9.03
C THR A 181 13.58 -0.05 9.37
N SER A 182 14.61 0.68 8.99
CA SER A 182 14.68 2.14 9.08
C SER A 182 14.19 2.85 7.81
N VAL A 183 13.82 2.10 6.77
CA VAL A 183 13.45 2.65 5.46
C VAL A 183 12.01 3.14 5.48
N ALA A 184 11.79 4.43 5.64
CA ALA A 184 10.45 5.05 5.66
C ALA A 184 9.65 4.84 4.36
N SER A 185 10.32 4.58 3.22
CA SER A 185 9.67 4.22 1.95
C SER A 185 9.49 2.71 1.78
N SER A 186 9.62 1.92 2.85
CA SER A 186 9.39 0.47 2.82
C SER A 186 7.96 0.17 2.32
N PRO A 187 7.78 -0.81 1.41
CA PRO A 187 6.45 -1.21 0.97
C PRO A 187 5.58 -1.70 2.13
N TYR A 188 6.16 -2.27 3.17
CA TYR A 188 5.44 -2.75 4.35
C TYR A 188 4.95 -1.60 5.24
N PHE A 189 5.76 -0.55 5.41
CA PHE A 189 5.30 0.68 6.09
C PHE A 189 4.22 1.38 5.27
N ASN A 190 4.40 1.46 3.96
CA ASN A 190 3.37 2.00 3.07
C ASN A 190 2.05 1.21 3.18
N MET A 191 2.11 -0.13 3.26
CA MET A 191 0.90 -0.94 3.47
C MET A 191 0.27 -0.72 4.84
N PHE A 192 1.05 -0.47 5.88
CA PHE A 192 0.51 -0.06 7.17
C PHE A 192 -0.25 1.27 7.06
N LEU A 193 0.32 2.27 6.38
CA LEU A 193 -0.36 3.54 6.13
C LEU A 193 -1.62 3.38 5.27
N VAL A 194 -1.58 2.53 4.26
CA VAL A 194 -2.74 2.17 3.43
C VAL A 194 -3.85 1.55 4.28
N ALA A 195 -3.50 0.65 5.21
CA ALA A 195 -4.46 0.05 6.14
C ALA A 195 -5.08 1.10 7.07
N GLN A 196 -4.27 2.04 7.60
CA GLN A 196 -4.76 3.15 8.43
C GLN A 196 -5.69 4.09 7.64
N VAL A 197 -5.34 4.45 6.41
CA VAL A 197 -6.22 5.27 5.53
C VAL A 197 -7.55 4.55 5.31
N LYS A 198 -7.51 3.27 4.99
CA LYS A 198 -8.72 2.47 4.76
C LYS A 198 -9.61 2.33 5.99
N ALA A 199 -9.00 2.30 7.18
CA ALA A 199 -9.72 2.25 8.47
C ALA A 199 -10.18 3.65 8.94
N HIS A 200 -9.86 4.73 8.23
CA HIS A 200 -10.09 6.12 8.62
C HIS A 200 -9.46 6.49 9.97
N ASP A 201 -8.31 5.88 10.26
CA ASP A 201 -7.57 6.10 11.50
C ASP A 201 -7.14 7.57 11.62
N LYS A 202 -7.19 8.07 12.85
CA LYS A 202 -6.68 9.41 13.18
C LYS A 202 -5.17 9.38 13.40
N GLY A 203 -4.50 10.51 13.15
CA GLY A 203 -3.09 10.67 13.53
C GLY A 203 -2.89 10.52 15.04
N PHE A 204 -1.66 10.21 15.43
CA PHE A 204 -1.33 10.02 16.83
C PHE A 204 -1.69 11.28 17.67
N LEU A 205 -2.44 11.10 18.75
CA LEU A 205 -3.01 12.15 19.60
C LEU A 205 -3.88 13.18 18.88
N SER A 206 -4.29 12.93 17.63
CA SER A 206 -5.20 13.78 16.88
C SER A 206 -6.65 13.35 17.11
N MET A 207 -7.53 14.32 17.40
CA MET A 207 -8.95 14.07 17.55
C MET A 207 -9.67 14.02 16.19
N GLU A 208 -9.33 14.94 15.28
CA GLU A 208 -10.10 15.19 14.05
C GLU A 208 -9.35 14.77 12.79
N ILE A 209 -8.03 15.00 12.72
CA ILE A 209 -7.25 14.85 11.48
C ILE A 209 -6.86 13.39 11.30
N ASP A 210 -7.30 12.80 10.21
CA ASP A 210 -6.98 11.42 9.84
C ASP A 210 -5.66 11.30 9.07
N ILE A 211 -5.19 10.05 8.94
CA ILE A 211 -3.94 9.73 8.25
C ILE A 211 -3.98 10.14 6.78
N GLU A 212 -5.14 10.03 6.10
CA GLU A 212 -5.29 10.46 4.71
C GLU A 212 -4.98 11.96 4.57
N SER A 213 -5.62 12.79 5.39
CA SER A 213 -5.42 14.23 5.42
C SER A 213 -3.96 14.61 5.74
N MET A 214 -3.32 13.89 6.66
CA MET A 214 -1.91 14.10 7.00
C MET A 214 -0.97 13.73 5.85
N LEU A 215 -1.24 12.64 5.15
CA LEU A 215 -0.48 12.23 3.96
C LEU A 215 -0.61 13.27 2.84
N GLU A 216 -1.79 13.83 2.60
CA GLU A 216 -2.02 14.84 1.56
C GLU A 216 -1.43 16.20 1.90
N ASN A 217 -1.52 16.65 3.16
CA ASN A 217 -1.19 17.99 3.61
C ASN A 217 0.13 18.12 4.40
N ARG A 218 1.06 17.17 4.26
CA ARG A 218 2.37 17.15 4.93
C ARG A 218 2.28 17.04 6.45
N GLY A 219 1.55 16.02 6.96
CA GLY A 219 1.71 15.62 8.36
C GLY A 219 3.17 15.24 8.64
N ASP A 220 3.64 15.56 9.83
CA ASP A 220 5.00 15.20 10.26
C ASP A 220 5.06 13.73 10.68
N ILE A 221 6.17 13.08 10.36
CA ILE A 221 6.51 11.78 10.96
C ILE A 221 7.17 12.05 12.30
N HIS A 222 6.53 11.59 13.35
CA HIS A 222 7.01 11.67 14.71
C HIS A 222 7.67 10.35 15.14
N HIS A 223 8.69 10.45 15.97
CA HIS A 223 9.25 9.31 16.69
C HIS A 223 8.51 9.16 18.03
N LEU A 224 7.79 8.08 18.23
CA LEU A 224 7.03 7.81 19.47
C LEU A 224 7.92 7.77 20.72
N PHE A 225 9.08 7.15 20.63
CA PHE A 225 10.23 7.45 21.48
C PHE A 225 11.01 8.57 20.80
N PRO A 226 10.97 9.83 21.31
CA PRO A 226 11.52 10.98 20.61
C PRO A 226 12.99 10.81 20.28
N LYS A 227 13.37 11.21 19.07
CA LYS A 227 14.73 11.05 18.55
C LYS A 227 15.80 11.57 19.50
N ASN A 228 15.61 12.79 20.03
CA ASN A 228 16.60 13.39 20.93
C ASN A 228 16.68 12.68 22.28
N TYR A 229 15.56 12.15 22.78
CA TYR A 229 15.54 11.29 23.96
C TYR A 229 16.40 10.04 23.75
N LEU A 230 16.22 9.35 22.62
CA LEU A 230 16.98 8.15 22.27
C LEU A 230 18.49 8.46 22.11
N ILE A 231 18.85 9.57 21.44
CA ILE A 231 20.25 9.99 21.28
C ILE A 231 20.90 10.27 22.64
N LYS A 232 20.24 10.98 23.55
CA LYS A 232 20.71 11.25 24.89
C LYS A 232 20.98 9.98 25.71
N ASN A 233 20.27 8.90 25.40
CA ASN A 233 20.42 7.59 26.01
C ASN A 233 21.34 6.66 25.21
N GLY A 234 22.16 7.16 24.28
CA GLY A 234 23.17 6.39 23.57
C GLY A 234 22.66 5.52 22.39
N ILE A 235 21.40 5.68 21.99
CA ILE A 235 20.84 4.94 20.83
C ILE A 235 21.34 5.56 19.53
N VAL A 236 21.93 4.75 18.66
CA VAL A 236 22.51 5.19 17.37
C VAL A 236 21.45 5.30 16.27
N GLN A 237 21.79 6.01 15.19
CA GLN A 237 20.86 6.34 14.11
C GLN A 237 20.13 5.13 13.51
N ALA A 238 20.81 4.04 13.26
CA ALA A 238 20.21 2.83 12.72
C ALA A 238 19.14 2.21 13.65
N GLN A 239 19.25 2.46 14.94
CA GLN A 239 18.35 1.94 15.96
C GLN A 239 17.18 2.87 16.25
N TYR A 240 17.38 4.20 16.27
CA TYR A 240 16.25 5.11 16.51
C TYR A 240 15.38 5.38 15.28
N ASN A 241 15.93 5.30 14.08
CA ASN A 241 15.18 5.43 12.84
C ASN A 241 14.53 4.08 12.45
N GLN A 242 13.57 3.62 13.23
CA GLN A 242 12.81 2.41 12.93
C GLN A 242 11.38 2.79 12.56
N ILE A 243 10.83 2.15 11.51
CA ILE A 243 9.43 2.44 11.09
C ILE A 243 8.44 2.10 12.19
N ALA A 244 8.75 1.13 13.04
CA ALA A 244 7.95 0.82 14.24
C ALA A 244 8.05 1.90 15.33
N ASN A 245 8.92 2.90 15.18
CA ASN A 245 8.97 4.09 16.05
C ASN A 245 8.27 5.30 15.41
N TYR A 246 7.70 5.16 14.20
CA TYR A 246 7.09 6.28 13.47
C TYR A 246 5.58 6.30 13.63
N ALA A 247 5.02 7.50 13.83
CA ALA A 247 3.60 7.79 13.73
C ALA A 247 3.39 9.12 13.01
N PHE A 248 2.26 9.29 12.33
CA PHE A 248 1.86 10.59 11.81
C PHE A 248 1.19 11.41 12.90
N ILE A 249 1.60 12.66 13.07
CA ILE A 249 1.15 13.57 14.11
C ILE A 249 1.02 14.99 13.57
N GLN A 250 0.20 15.80 14.21
CA GLN A 250 0.14 17.23 13.95
C GLN A 250 1.40 17.93 14.48
N GLN A 251 1.93 18.89 13.71
CA GLN A 251 3.19 19.55 14.01
C GLN A 251 3.19 20.24 15.40
N GLU A 252 2.09 20.87 15.78
CA GLU A 252 1.94 21.52 17.08
C GLU A 252 2.02 20.55 18.26
N ILE A 253 1.55 19.32 18.10
CA ILE A 253 1.66 18.27 19.13
C ILE A 253 3.10 17.79 19.21
N ASN A 254 3.73 17.54 18.05
CA ASN A 254 5.12 17.12 17.96
C ASN A 254 6.08 18.13 18.66
N ILE A 255 5.86 19.42 18.44
CA ILE A 255 6.65 20.49 19.08
C ILE A 255 6.51 20.47 20.61
N LYS A 256 5.34 20.11 21.14
CA LYS A 256 5.10 20.05 22.60
C LYS A 256 5.73 18.82 23.25
N ILE A 257 5.76 17.67 22.57
CA ILE A 257 6.37 16.44 23.08
C ILE A 257 7.90 16.62 23.27
N LYS A 258 8.57 17.32 22.36
CA LYS A 258 10.01 17.58 22.40
C LYS A 258 10.84 16.30 22.51
N ASP A 259 11.62 16.18 23.59
CA ASP A 259 12.52 15.08 23.91
C ASP A 259 12.14 14.36 25.22
N SER A 260 10.88 14.43 25.59
CA SER A 260 10.33 13.75 26.78
C SER A 260 10.20 12.23 26.54
N SER A 261 10.43 11.43 27.58
CA SER A 261 10.14 9.99 27.50
C SER A 261 8.64 9.72 27.26
N PRO A 262 8.26 8.56 26.70
CA PRO A 262 6.86 8.15 26.62
C PRO A 262 6.15 8.24 27.96
N ALA A 263 6.74 7.74 29.03
CA ALA A 263 6.18 7.81 30.38
C ALA A 263 5.87 9.26 30.80
N HIS A 264 6.74 10.20 30.47
CA HIS A 264 6.53 11.60 30.85
C HIS A 264 5.39 12.24 30.06
N TYR A 265 5.45 12.26 28.69
CA TYR A 265 4.44 12.97 27.92
C TYR A 265 3.08 12.28 27.95
N MET A 266 3.03 10.95 28.06
CA MET A 266 1.75 10.21 28.22
C MET A 266 1.10 10.46 29.57
N THR A 267 1.88 10.66 30.63
CA THR A 267 1.33 11.11 31.93
C THR A 267 0.58 12.43 31.79
N GLU A 268 1.13 13.38 31.03
CA GLU A 268 0.48 14.67 30.76
C GLU A 268 -0.77 14.49 29.84
N VAL A 269 -0.70 13.61 28.83
CA VAL A 269 -1.83 13.28 27.95
C VAL A 269 -2.97 12.64 28.76
N ILE A 270 -2.68 11.74 29.69
CA ILE A 270 -3.70 11.15 30.58
C ILE A 270 -4.23 12.22 31.54
N GLY A 271 -3.36 13.06 32.09
CA GLY A 271 -3.73 14.17 32.96
C GLY A 271 -4.72 15.15 32.30
N GLN A 272 -4.55 15.45 31.00
CA GLN A 272 -5.51 16.29 30.27
C GLN A 272 -6.89 15.62 30.13
N CYS A 273 -6.97 14.30 30.02
CA CYS A 273 -8.25 13.58 30.02
C CYS A 273 -8.97 13.70 31.36
N ASN A 274 -8.23 13.72 32.47
CA ASN A 274 -8.79 13.88 33.82
C ASN A 274 -9.24 15.33 34.08
N THR A 275 -8.45 16.31 33.65
CA THR A 275 -8.70 17.75 33.89
C THR A 275 -9.61 18.39 32.84
N LYS A 276 -9.87 17.70 31.73
CA LYS A 276 -10.59 18.22 30.54
C LYS A 276 -9.95 19.47 29.92
N LYS A 277 -8.65 19.69 30.15
CA LYS A 277 -7.87 20.82 29.61
C LYS A 277 -6.90 20.31 28.54
N PRO A 278 -7.12 20.56 27.24
CA PRO A 278 -6.28 20.04 26.18
C PRO A 278 -4.89 20.73 26.19
N VAL A 279 -3.84 19.94 26.23
CA VAL A 279 -2.45 20.36 26.12
C VAL A 279 -1.83 19.72 24.86
N TYR A 280 -2.00 18.41 24.67
CA TYR A 280 -1.50 17.64 23.53
C TYR A 280 -2.66 17.25 22.63
N GLY A 281 -2.92 18.00 21.56
CA GLY A 281 -4.08 17.78 20.69
C GLY A 281 -5.41 17.99 21.41
N GLY A 282 -6.49 17.49 20.84
CA GLY A 282 -7.85 17.74 21.32
C GLY A 282 -8.49 16.59 22.10
N ILE A 283 -7.79 15.46 22.31
CA ILE A 283 -8.37 14.27 22.96
C ILE A 283 -8.40 14.48 24.48
N ILE A 284 -9.60 14.65 25.03
CA ILE A 284 -9.84 14.87 26.46
C ILE A 284 -10.70 13.76 27.12
N GLU A 285 -11.08 12.74 26.36
CA GLU A 285 -11.84 11.58 26.84
C GLU A 285 -10.94 10.34 26.82
N GLN A 286 -10.92 9.58 27.91
CA GLN A 286 -10.06 8.40 28.05
C GLN A 286 -10.37 7.32 26.99
N ASP A 287 -11.66 7.07 26.72
CA ASP A 287 -12.06 6.08 25.72
C ASP A 287 -11.57 6.46 24.31
N ARG A 288 -11.62 7.76 23.96
CA ARG A 288 -11.09 8.25 22.70
C ARG A 288 -9.56 8.19 22.63
N LEU A 289 -8.90 8.40 23.76
CA LEU A 289 -7.45 8.21 23.85
C LEU A 289 -7.09 6.75 23.62
N ALA A 290 -7.76 5.82 24.28
CA ALA A 290 -7.54 4.38 24.11
C ALA A 290 -7.79 3.94 22.66
N GLU A 291 -8.86 4.43 22.05
CA GLU A 291 -9.13 4.19 20.61
C GLU A 291 -8.02 4.73 19.71
N ASN A 292 -7.54 5.98 19.92
CA ASN A 292 -6.48 6.59 19.15
C ASN A 292 -5.16 5.81 19.29
N LEU A 293 -4.81 5.36 20.50
CA LEU A 293 -3.63 4.52 20.72
C LEU A 293 -3.74 3.20 19.95
N LYS A 294 -4.89 2.55 19.98
CA LYS A 294 -5.17 1.32 19.22
C LYS A 294 -5.08 1.56 17.70
N GLN A 295 -5.66 2.63 17.17
CA GLN A 295 -5.58 3.01 15.77
C GLN A 295 -4.13 3.16 15.30
N ASN A 296 -3.27 3.72 16.16
CA ASN A 296 -1.85 3.93 15.89
C ASN A 296 -0.95 2.73 16.26
N CYS A 297 -1.55 1.58 16.60
CA CYS A 297 -0.83 0.36 16.98
C CYS A 297 0.14 0.61 18.15
N ILE A 298 -0.26 1.36 19.14
CA ILE A 298 0.52 1.60 20.34
C ILE A 298 0.30 0.42 21.32
N PRO A 299 1.37 -0.27 21.74
CA PRO A 299 1.23 -1.40 22.68
C PRO A 299 0.81 -0.94 24.07
N ASP A 300 0.06 -1.79 24.77
CA ASP A 300 -0.36 -1.56 26.15
C ASP A 300 0.84 -1.32 27.07
N GLY A 301 0.69 -0.40 28.02
CA GLY A 301 1.75 -0.01 28.93
C GLY A 301 2.70 1.05 28.39
N PHE A 302 2.46 1.56 27.18
CA PHE A 302 3.28 2.59 26.58
C PHE A 302 3.42 3.86 27.44
N GLU A 303 2.39 4.18 28.20
CA GLU A 303 2.33 5.31 29.13
C GLU A 303 3.30 5.19 30.32
N SER A 304 3.94 4.05 30.50
CA SER A 304 4.95 3.81 31.53
C SER A 304 6.34 3.48 30.99
N MET A 305 6.50 3.46 29.64
CA MET A 305 7.73 3.01 29.02
C MET A 305 8.86 4.06 29.09
N GLU A 306 10.05 3.59 29.40
CA GLU A 306 11.30 4.32 29.44
C GLU A 306 12.32 3.69 28.47
N ILE A 307 13.56 4.20 28.48
CA ILE A 307 14.61 3.78 27.52
C ILE A 307 14.87 2.26 27.53
N GLY A 308 14.75 1.60 28.68
CA GLY A 308 14.92 0.15 28.82
C GLY A 308 13.91 -0.67 28.06
N ASP A 309 12.73 -0.10 27.80
CA ASP A 309 11.61 -0.77 27.14
C ASP A 309 11.60 -0.59 25.62
N TYR A 310 12.53 0.22 25.10
CA TYR A 310 12.50 0.63 23.68
C TYR A 310 12.51 -0.54 22.70
N GLN A 311 13.31 -1.59 22.94
CA GLN A 311 13.41 -2.74 22.04
C GLN A 311 12.14 -3.61 22.11
N ASP A 312 11.58 -3.79 23.29
CA ASP A 312 10.30 -4.50 23.49
C ASP A 312 9.15 -3.74 22.83
N PHE A 313 9.10 -2.42 23.01
CA PHE A 313 8.15 -1.54 22.31
C PHE A 313 8.20 -1.74 20.80
N LEU A 314 9.41 -1.70 20.19
CA LEU A 314 9.55 -1.89 18.74
C LEU A 314 9.03 -3.26 18.28
N GLN A 315 9.32 -4.32 19.05
CA GLN A 315 8.85 -5.67 18.70
C GLN A 315 7.32 -5.77 18.79
N ARG A 316 6.74 -5.38 19.90
CA ARG A 316 5.28 -5.43 20.12
C ARG A 316 4.53 -4.57 19.11
N ARG A 317 5.07 -3.40 18.79
CA ARG A 317 4.43 -2.53 17.78
C ARG A 317 4.51 -3.11 16.37
N ARG A 318 5.61 -3.77 15.97
CA ARG A 318 5.68 -4.48 14.68
C ARG A 318 4.61 -5.57 14.57
N GLU A 319 4.34 -6.28 15.65
CA GLU A 319 3.29 -7.30 15.70
C GLU A 319 1.89 -6.68 15.51
N LEU A 320 1.59 -5.60 16.21
CA LEU A 320 0.34 -4.86 16.05
C LEU A 320 0.18 -4.26 14.64
N MET A 321 1.26 -3.72 14.06
CA MET A 321 1.25 -3.22 12.68
C MET A 321 1.01 -4.35 11.68
N ALA A 322 1.64 -5.51 11.86
CA ALA A 322 1.43 -6.68 11.00
C ALA A 322 -0.01 -7.19 11.10
N GLU A 323 -0.58 -7.25 12.30
CA GLU A 323 -1.99 -7.61 12.52
C GLU A 323 -2.94 -6.61 11.84
N LYS A 324 -2.69 -5.31 11.94
CA LYS A 324 -3.49 -4.29 11.24
C LYS A 324 -3.44 -4.44 9.72
N ILE A 325 -2.28 -4.75 9.15
CA ILE A 325 -2.15 -5.02 7.71
C ILE A 325 -2.91 -6.30 7.34
N HIS A 326 -2.90 -7.32 8.19
CA HIS A 326 -3.63 -8.57 7.97
C HIS A 326 -5.15 -8.38 7.97
N GLN A 327 -5.66 -7.54 8.87
CA GLN A 327 -7.09 -7.21 8.96
C GLN A 327 -7.61 -6.35 7.80
N TYR A 328 -6.72 -5.64 7.11
CA TYR A 328 -7.04 -4.86 5.92
C TYR A 328 -7.45 -5.75 4.74
#